data_2bce6e3368774ce64ec2bb32d076bc8c
#
_entry.id   2bce6e3368774ce64ec2bb32d076bc8c
#
_cell.length_a   1.000
_cell.length_b   1.000
_cell.length_c   1.000
_cell.angle_alpha   90.00
_cell.angle_beta   90.00
_cell.angle_gamma   90.00
#
_symmetry.space_group_name_H-M   'P 1'
#
loop_
_entity.id
_entity.type
_entity.pdbx_description
1 polymer ?
#
loop_
_entity_poly.entity_id
_entity_poly.type
_entity_poly.pdbx_seq_one_letter_code
_entity_poly.pdbx_strand_id
1 'polypeptide(L)'
;RRITSNPEKEFVYLRRHMQPEHAARALQAGIPGIATQREYRRYYPAGEVAGHIVGFTNIDDVGQEGLEYEFDYWLRGETGAKRVIRDRLGRVIEDVELVAPSRPGKILRASLDLRIQYLAYRELKKAITDNQALSGSVVVLDVETGEVLAMVNQPSYNPNDRAQFDASRYRNRAVTDIFEPGSSIKPFIVAAALESGRYEASSIIDTSPGHLRVGGRVITQDSRNLGEIDVTTILAKSSNVGAAKLALDLDQEFLWSSLSKFGIGRLTDSGFPGESAGVLNDPQNWRPVGQATLAYGYGLSVTSLQLAQAYAVLAADGVRRPVSMIMVDEPPSAERIVSVKTARALKNMLEAAVSPIGTGQRATINHFRVAGKTGTAWKAGVGGYSKDRYLAVFGGFAPVANPKLVAVVVINEPRGGAYYGGDVAAPVF
;
A
#
# COMPACT_ATOMS: atom_id res chain seq x y z
N ARG A 1 -24.56 33.16 20.18
CA ARG A 1 -24.12 33.40 18.77
C ARG A 1 -24.84 32.46 17.78
N ARG A 2 -24.85 31.13 17.95
CA ARG A 2 -25.51 30.21 16.96
C ARG A 2 -27.01 30.43 16.82
N ILE A 3 -27.72 30.76 17.90
CA ILE A 3 -29.14 31.04 17.88
C ILE A 3 -29.40 32.42 17.25
N THR A 4 -28.64 33.44 17.68
CA THR A 4 -28.85 34.85 17.24
C THR A 4 -28.41 35.10 15.79
N SER A 5 -27.49 34.27 15.24
CA SER A 5 -27.08 34.39 13.82
C SER A 5 -28.01 33.70 12.82
N ASN A 6 -29.05 33.02 13.29
CA ASN A 6 -30.02 32.32 12.45
C ASN A 6 -31.45 32.50 12.96
N PRO A 7 -31.99 33.75 13.01
CA PRO A 7 -33.29 34.03 13.62
C PRO A 7 -34.47 33.38 12.88
N GLU A 8 -34.33 33.09 11.57
CA GLU A 8 -35.35 32.49 10.73
C GLU A 8 -35.41 30.94 10.85
N LYS A 9 -34.50 30.33 11.57
CA LYS A 9 -34.49 28.87 11.72
C LYS A 9 -35.26 28.43 12.95
N GLU A 10 -36.22 27.55 12.74
CA GLU A 10 -37.01 26.93 13.83
C GLU A 10 -36.17 25.95 14.67
N PHE A 11 -35.06 25.45 14.13
CA PHE A 11 -34.15 24.50 14.79
C PHE A 11 -32.70 24.81 14.53
N VAL A 12 -31.88 24.79 15.56
CA VAL A 12 -30.42 24.99 15.50
C VAL A 12 -29.72 24.02 16.42
N TYR A 13 -28.79 23.23 15.90
CA TYR A 13 -27.90 22.42 16.74
C TYR A 13 -26.97 23.30 17.56
N LEU A 14 -27.12 23.29 18.88
CA LEU A 14 -26.21 23.96 19.81
C LEU A 14 -24.88 23.20 19.90
N ARG A 15 -24.95 21.89 20.10
CA ARG A 15 -23.82 20.99 20.10
C ARG A 15 -24.27 19.59 19.66
N ARG A 16 -23.49 18.98 18.77
CA ARG A 16 -23.70 17.63 18.29
C ARG A 16 -22.74 16.66 18.98
N HIS A 17 -23.04 15.37 19.01
CA HIS A 17 -22.25 14.28 19.58
C HIS A 17 -21.81 14.56 21.03
N MET A 18 -22.70 15.18 21.82
CA MET A 18 -22.46 15.42 23.25
C MET A 18 -22.57 14.11 24.03
N GLN A 19 -21.70 13.92 24.99
CA GLN A 19 -21.80 12.80 25.92
C GLN A 19 -23.12 12.84 26.71
N PRO A 20 -23.81 11.70 26.94
CA PRO A 20 -25.11 11.66 27.61
C PRO A 20 -25.13 12.39 28.96
N GLU A 21 -24.07 12.24 29.75
CA GLU A 21 -23.93 12.87 31.08
C GLU A 21 -23.86 14.41 30.97
N HIS A 22 -23.17 14.94 29.96
CA HIS A 22 -23.12 16.38 29.72
C HIS A 22 -24.45 16.91 29.19
N ALA A 23 -25.16 16.14 28.35
CA ALA A 23 -26.49 16.49 27.86
C ALA A 23 -27.50 16.52 29.03
N ALA A 24 -27.47 15.54 29.93
CA ALA A 24 -28.34 15.50 31.11
C ALA A 24 -28.12 16.72 32.02
N ARG A 25 -26.86 17.10 32.27
CA ARG A 25 -26.54 18.32 33.05
C ARG A 25 -27.05 19.60 32.36
N ALA A 26 -26.94 19.70 31.05
CA ALA A 26 -27.46 20.85 30.31
C ALA A 26 -28.99 20.96 30.40
N LEU A 27 -29.71 19.84 30.39
CA LEU A 27 -31.18 19.81 30.53
C LEU A 27 -31.64 20.17 31.96
N GLN A 28 -30.84 19.88 33.01
CA GLN A 28 -31.16 20.26 34.41
C GLN A 28 -31.29 21.78 34.58
N ALA A 29 -30.69 22.59 33.69
CA ALA A 29 -30.85 24.03 33.72
C ALA A 29 -32.28 24.51 33.36
N GLY A 30 -33.15 23.62 32.87
CA GLY A 30 -34.56 23.91 32.62
C GLY A 30 -34.84 25.00 31.59
N ILE A 31 -33.90 25.30 30.68
CA ILE A 31 -34.01 26.40 29.73
C ILE A 31 -35.07 26.03 28.65
N PRO A 32 -36.16 26.85 28.54
CA PRO A 32 -37.18 26.59 27.53
C PRO A 32 -36.63 26.58 26.11
N GLY A 33 -37.06 25.63 25.27
CA GLY A 33 -36.62 25.49 23.88
C GLY A 33 -35.32 24.72 23.71
N ILE A 34 -34.66 24.30 24.77
CA ILE A 34 -33.51 23.38 24.68
C ILE A 34 -34.00 21.94 24.86
N ALA A 35 -33.69 21.09 23.87
CA ALA A 35 -34.01 19.67 23.88
C ALA A 35 -32.78 18.84 23.43
N THR A 36 -32.81 17.56 23.71
CA THR A 36 -31.79 16.61 23.23
C THR A 36 -32.40 15.71 22.15
N GLN A 37 -31.62 15.44 21.15
CA GLN A 37 -31.91 14.44 20.14
C GLN A 37 -30.86 13.33 20.23
N ARG A 38 -31.31 12.06 20.16
CA ARG A 38 -30.36 10.94 20.15
C ARG A 38 -29.62 10.93 18.82
N GLU A 39 -28.30 10.93 18.90
CA GLU A 39 -27.40 10.74 17.77
C GLU A 39 -26.51 9.53 18.02
N TYR A 40 -26.13 8.84 16.97
CA TYR A 40 -25.14 7.77 17.00
C TYR A 40 -23.81 8.33 16.53
N ARG A 41 -22.74 7.70 16.96
CA ARG A 41 -21.38 8.07 16.52
C ARG A 41 -20.62 6.78 16.22
N ARG A 42 -19.95 6.75 15.07
CA ARG A 42 -18.99 5.70 14.77
C ARG A 42 -17.87 5.70 15.79
N TYR A 43 -17.53 4.52 16.28
CA TYR A 43 -16.39 4.29 17.14
C TYR A 43 -15.48 3.26 16.49
N TYR A 44 -14.18 3.55 16.46
CA TYR A 44 -13.15 2.76 15.80
C TYR A 44 -12.24 2.11 16.85
N PRO A 45 -12.50 0.88 17.28
CA PRO A 45 -11.77 0.23 18.38
C PRO A 45 -10.28 0.10 18.13
N ALA A 46 -9.87 -0.15 16.87
CA ALA A 46 -8.47 -0.26 16.48
C ALA A 46 -7.72 1.08 16.42
N GLY A 47 -8.43 2.22 16.56
CA GLY A 47 -7.83 3.55 16.59
C GLY A 47 -6.84 3.80 15.44
N GLU A 48 -5.64 4.25 15.77
CA GLU A 48 -4.60 4.59 14.81
C GLU A 48 -4.00 3.38 14.05
N VAL A 49 -4.22 2.17 14.56
CA VAL A 49 -3.67 0.94 13.96
C VAL A 49 -4.31 0.63 12.61
N ALA A 50 -5.63 0.84 12.46
CA ALA A 50 -6.38 0.56 11.26
C ALA A 50 -6.99 1.82 10.60
N GLY A 51 -6.66 3.01 11.09
CA GLY A 51 -7.30 4.26 10.68
C GLY A 51 -7.27 4.51 9.19
N HIS A 52 -6.15 4.25 8.50
CA HIS A 52 -6.02 4.48 7.06
C HIS A 52 -6.87 3.53 6.21
N ILE A 53 -7.16 2.31 6.70
CA ILE A 53 -7.97 1.36 5.93
C ILE A 53 -9.43 1.58 6.23
N VAL A 54 -9.79 1.59 7.51
CA VAL A 54 -11.19 1.75 7.92
C VAL A 54 -11.70 3.13 7.50
N GLY A 55 -10.87 4.17 7.66
CA GLY A 55 -11.29 5.54 7.40
C GLY A 55 -12.14 6.10 8.52
N PHE A 56 -12.99 7.05 8.19
CA PHE A 56 -13.91 7.70 9.13
C PHE A 56 -15.12 8.30 8.43
N THR A 57 -16.18 8.55 9.21
CA THR A 57 -17.38 9.29 8.74
C THR A 57 -17.32 10.76 9.17
N ASN A 58 -18.06 11.62 8.51
CA ASN A 58 -18.30 13.00 8.99
C ASN A 58 -19.30 13.02 10.16
N ILE A 59 -19.74 14.23 10.54
CA ILE A 59 -20.69 14.42 11.65
C ILE A 59 -22.10 13.90 11.31
N ASP A 60 -22.42 13.71 10.03
CA ASP A 60 -23.70 13.22 9.55
C ASP A 60 -23.63 11.72 9.18
N ASP A 61 -22.62 11.01 9.71
CA ASP A 61 -22.35 9.60 9.47
C ASP A 61 -22.11 9.21 8.01
N VAL A 62 -21.68 10.17 7.17
CA VAL A 62 -21.29 9.95 5.77
C VAL A 62 -19.81 9.61 5.72
N GLY A 63 -19.44 8.50 5.07
CA GLY A 63 -18.06 8.08 4.88
C GLY A 63 -17.20 9.14 4.18
N GLN A 64 -15.99 9.37 4.67
CA GLN A 64 -15.07 10.38 4.14
C GLN A 64 -13.78 9.79 3.60
N GLU A 65 -13.30 8.70 4.17
CA GLU A 65 -12.05 8.04 3.84
C GLU A 65 -12.16 6.52 4.00
N GLY A 66 -11.30 5.78 3.33
CA GLY A 66 -11.14 4.34 3.48
C GLY A 66 -12.40 3.53 3.17
N LEU A 67 -12.58 2.42 3.88
CA LEU A 67 -13.75 1.53 3.71
C LEU A 67 -15.07 2.22 4.10
N GLU A 68 -15.06 3.17 5.04
CA GLU A 68 -16.24 3.97 5.37
C GLU A 68 -16.72 4.81 4.18
N TYR A 69 -15.80 5.31 3.35
CA TYR A 69 -16.15 6.04 2.12
C TYR A 69 -16.60 5.10 1.00
N GLU A 70 -15.82 4.07 0.70
CA GLU A 70 -16.11 3.16 -0.42
C GLU A 70 -17.42 2.41 -0.24
N PHE A 71 -17.70 1.98 1.00
CA PHE A 71 -18.90 1.21 1.32
C PHE A 71 -19.96 2.02 2.08
N ASP A 72 -19.96 3.35 1.95
CA ASP A 72 -20.87 4.20 2.69
C ASP A 72 -22.36 3.82 2.48
N TYR A 73 -22.77 3.55 1.23
CA TYR A 73 -24.13 3.14 0.92
C TYR A 73 -24.53 1.79 1.56
N TRP A 74 -23.54 0.91 1.81
CA TRP A 74 -23.75 -0.39 2.46
C TRP A 74 -23.82 -0.27 3.97
N LEU A 75 -22.99 0.61 4.52
CA LEU A 75 -22.78 0.77 5.97
C LEU A 75 -23.78 1.73 6.61
N ARG A 76 -24.30 2.71 5.87
CA ARG A 76 -25.14 3.78 6.39
C ARG A 76 -26.55 3.32 6.72
N GLY A 77 -27.13 2.40 5.95
CA GLY A 77 -28.55 2.03 6.02
C GLY A 77 -29.48 3.13 5.47
N GLU A 78 -30.77 2.93 5.70
CA GLU A 78 -31.83 3.84 5.23
C GLU A 78 -32.59 4.40 6.43
N THR A 79 -32.73 5.73 6.47
CA THR A 79 -33.51 6.39 7.53
C THR A 79 -35.00 6.16 7.30
N GLY A 80 -35.71 5.75 8.34
CA GLY A 80 -37.16 5.67 8.33
C GLY A 80 -37.82 7.06 8.44
N ALA A 81 -39.08 7.14 8.04
CA ALA A 81 -39.91 8.31 8.18
C ALA A 81 -41.25 7.94 8.83
N LYS A 82 -41.70 8.73 9.80
CA LYS A 82 -43.02 8.59 10.41
C LYS A 82 -43.71 9.95 10.49
N ARG A 83 -45.03 9.94 10.30
CA ARG A 83 -45.89 11.09 10.52
C ARG A 83 -46.32 11.10 11.98
N VAL A 84 -46.11 12.21 12.67
CA VAL A 84 -46.43 12.36 14.07
C VAL A 84 -47.25 13.64 14.32
N ILE A 85 -48.11 13.64 15.30
CA ILE A 85 -48.73 14.85 15.83
C ILE A 85 -47.83 15.36 16.98
N ARG A 86 -47.51 16.65 16.94
CA ARG A 86 -46.76 17.31 17.99
C ARG A 86 -47.58 18.37 18.70
N ASP A 87 -47.35 18.57 19.99
CA ASP A 87 -47.88 19.68 20.75
C ASP A 87 -47.16 21.00 20.37
N ARG A 88 -47.61 22.12 20.88
CA ARG A 88 -46.97 23.44 20.63
C ARG A 88 -45.54 23.54 21.23
N LEU A 89 -45.15 22.60 22.05
CA LEU A 89 -43.79 22.51 22.59
C LEU A 89 -42.90 21.56 21.79
N GLY A 90 -43.43 21.01 20.66
CA GLY A 90 -42.68 20.09 19.79
C GLY A 90 -42.64 18.65 20.29
N ARG A 91 -43.36 18.29 21.36
CA ARG A 91 -43.40 16.91 21.87
C ARG A 91 -44.32 16.07 21.01
N VAL A 92 -43.91 14.87 20.67
CA VAL A 92 -44.76 13.92 19.97
C VAL A 92 -45.86 13.46 20.90
N ILE A 93 -47.13 13.74 20.51
CA ILE A 93 -48.32 13.32 21.24
C ILE A 93 -48.79 11.96 20.69
N GLU A 94 -48.76 11.76 19.37
CA GLU A 94 -49.28 10.60 18.70
C GLU A 94 -48.44 10.26 17.47
N ASP A 95 -48.21 8.96 17.27
CA ASP A 95 -47.65 8.41 16.04
C ASP A 95 -48.82 8.08 15.09
N VAL A 96 -48.96 8.84 14.00
CA VAL A 96 -50.08 8.71 13.07
C VAL A 96 -49.86 7.62 12.04
N GLU A 97 -48.67 7.58 11.44
CA GLU A 97 -48.38 6.69 10.35
C GLU A 97 -46.88 6.42 10.26
N LEU A 98 -46.51 5.18 10.00
CA LEU A 98 -45.15 4.80 9.59
C LEU A 98 -45.06 4.96 8.05
N VAL A 99 -44.45 6.03 7.59
CA VAL A 99 -44.31 6.34 6.15
C VAL A 99 -43.29 5.43 5.50
N ALA A 100 -42.16 5.21 6.16
CA ALA A 100 -41.11 4.28 5.71
C ALA A 100 -40.41 3.65 6.92
N PRO A 101 -40.22 2.33 6.95
CA PRO A 101 -39.42 1.68 7.99
C PRO A 101 -37.93 2.04 7.84
N SER A 102 -37.24 2.25 8.97
CA SER A 102 -35.79 2.35 8.95
C SER A 102 -35.16 0.99 8.65
N ARG A 103 -34.10 0.98 7.85
CA ARG A 103 -33.30 -0.21 7.59
C ARG A 103 -31.89 0.01 8.10
N PRO A 104 -31.37 -0.84 9.02
CA PRO A 104 -30.02 -0.70 9.52
C PRO A 104 -29.01 -0.95 8.39
N GLY A 105 -27.85 -0.35 8.48
CA GLY A 105 -26.72 -0.66 7.63
C GLY A 105 -26.28 -2.11 7.78
N LYS A 106 -25.57 -2.61 6.78
CA LYS A 106 -25.11 -3.99 6.72
C LYS A 106 -23.70 -4.14 7.28
N ILE A 107 -23.36 -5.35 7.72
CA ILE A 107 -22.02 -5.69 8.20
C ILE A 107 -21.10 -5.84 6.99
N LEU A 108 -19.92 -5.19 7.04
CA LEU A 108 -18.82 -5.37 6.10
C LEU A 108 -17.72 -6.18 6.79
N ARG A 109 -17.32 -7.29 6.19
CA ARG A 109 -16.20 -8.11 6.67
C ARG A 109 -14.95 -7.75 5.88
N ALA A 110 -14.04 -7.00 6.49
CA ALA A 110 -12.74 -6.69 5.89
C ALA A 110 -11.81 -7.91 5.95
N SER A 111 -10.89 -7.98 4.99
CA SER A 111 -9.85 -9.03 4.91
C SER A 111 -8.75 -8.89 5.97
N LEU A 112 -8.71 -7.78 6.69
CA LEU A 112 -7.68 -7.46 7.68
C LEU A 112 -7.59 -8.49 8.80
N ASP A 113 -6.39 -9.03 9.03
CA ASP A 113 -6.06 -9.70 10.30
C ASP A 113 -5.49 -8.66 11.27
N LEU A 114 -6.25 -8.34 12.31
CA LEU A 114 -5.87 -7.29 13.27
C LEU A 114 -4.54 -7.58 13.98
N ARG A 115 -4.15 -8.86 14.12
CA ARG A 115 -2.87 -9.26 14.74
C ARG A 115 -1.71 -8.89 13.82
N ILE A 116 -1.82 -9.20 12.52
CA ILE A 116 -0.81 -8.85 11.50
C ILE A 116 -0.77 -7.34 11.32
N GLN A 117 -1.93 -6.68 11.25
CA GLN A 117 -2.05 -5.22 11.16
C GLN A 117 -1.35 -4.52 12.34
N TYR A 118 -1.58 -4.97 13.57
CA TYR A 118 -0.94 -4.41 14.76
C TYR A 118 0.58 -4.65 14.78
N LEU A 119 1.01 -5.84 14.40
CA LEU A 119 2.44 -6.16 14.31
C LEU A 119 3.13 -5.26 13.28
N ALA A 120 2.58 -5.17 12.07
CA ALA A 120 3.11 -4.31 11.01
C ALA A 120 3.11 -2.82 11.42
N TYR A 121 2.05 -2.37 12.11
CA TYR A 121 1.98 -1.01 12.66
C TYR A 121 3.10 -0.74 13.65
N ARG A 122 3.32 -1.64 14.61
CA ARG A 122 4.35 -1.50 15.66
C ARG A 122 5.75 -1.45 15.04
N GLU A 123 6.06 -2.40 14.16
CA GLU A 123 7.39 -2.50 13.55
C GLU A 123 7.66 -1.33 12.59
N LEU A 124 6.66 -0.91 11.80
CA LEU A 124 6.81 0.27 10.95
C LEU A 124 7.02 1.54 11.79
N LYS A 125 6.23 1.75 12.85
CA LYS A 125 6.36 2.92 13.73
C LYS A 125 7.75 2.96 14.37
N LYS A 126 8.24 1.81 14.82
CA LYS A 126 9.59 1.68 15.35
C LYS A 126 10.65 2.02 14.29
N ALA A 127 10.56 1.47 13.09
CA ALA A 127 11.51 1.74 12.02
C ALA A 127 11.53 3.21 11.60
N ILE A 128 10.37 3.87 11.51
CA ILE A 128 10.26 5.31 11.23
C ILE A 128 10.97 6.13 12.31
N THR A 129 10.76 5.79 13.59
CA THR A 129 11.37 6.50 14.71
C THR A 129 12.89 6.28 14.76
N ASP A 130 13.33 5.04 14.70
CA ASP A 130 14.76 4.66 14.83
C ASP A 130 15.60 5.25 13.69
N ASN A 131 15.03 5.29 12.48
CA ASN A 131 15.73 5.80 11.29
C ASN A 131 15.41 7.29 11.00
N GLN A 132 14.67 7.98 11.90
CA GLN A 132 14.26 9.38 11.71
C GLN A 132 13.64 9.62 10.32
N ALA A 133 12.86 8.65 9.84
CA ALA A 133 12.29 8.70 8.50
C ALA A 133 11.07 9.62 8.44
N LEU A 134 10.83 10.19 7.26
CA LEU A 134 9.71 11.11 7.04
C LEU A 134 8.35 10.37 7.07
N SER A 135 8.30 9.19 6.47
CA SER A 135 7.09 8.39 6.36
C SER A 135 7.42 6.96 5.93
N GLY A 136 6.43 6.08 5.94
CA GLY A 136 6.58 4.73 5.42
C GLY A 136 5.25 4.01 5.30
N SER A 137 5.29 2.86 4.63
CA SER A 137 4.15 1.97 4.48
C SER A 137 4.57 0.50 4.52
N VAL A 138 3.67 -0.35 5.01
CA VAL A 138 3.76 -1.81 4.93
C VAL A 138 2.46 -2.33 4.34
N VAL A 139 2.56 -3.23 3.38
CA VAL A 139 1.45 -3.99 2.81
C VAL A 139 1.74 -5.47 2.98
N VAL A 140 0.79 -6.23 3.53
CA VAL A 140 0.86 -7.68 3.63
C VAL A 140 -0.33 -8.29 2.91
N LEU A 141 -0.06 -9.18 1.95
CA LEU A 141 -1.08 -9.90 1.18
C LEU A 141 -1.04 -11.39 1.49
N ASP A 142 -2.21 -12.01 1.49
CA ASP A 142 -2.34 -13.46 1.36
C ASP A 142 -2.05 -13.89 -0.08
N VAL A 143 -1.19 -14.89 -0.26
CA VAL A 143 -0.76 -15.37 -1.59
C VAL A 143 -1.87 -16.14 -2.30
N GLU A 144 -2.72 -16.81 -1.56
CA GLU A 144 -3.74 -17.71 -2.08
C GLU A 144 -5.01 -16.98 -2.49
N THR A 145 -5.40 -15.95 -1.74
CA THR A 145 -6.66 -15.21 -1.94
C THR A 145 -6.47 -13.84 -2.57
N GLY A 146 -5.29 -13.21 -2.41
CA GLY A 146 -5.06 -11.81 -2.78
C GLY A 146 -5.61 -10.81 -1.76
N GLU A 147 -6.09 -11.29 -0.61
CA GLU A 147 -6.60 -10.46 0.47
C GLU A 147 -5.50 -9.60 1.10
N VAL A 148 -5.84 -8.36 1.41
CA VAL A 148 -4.99 -7.46 2.21
C VAL A 148 -5.14 -7.82 3.68
N LEU A 149 -4.15 -8.52 4.23
CA LEU A 149 -4.13 -8.89 5.65
C LEU A 149 -3.65 -7.75 6.53
N ALA A 150 -2.79 -6.88 6.00
CA ALA A 150 -2.38 -5.65 6.65
C ALA A 150 -2.01 -4.57 5.63
N MET A 151 -2.33 -3.32 5.96
CA MET A 151 -1.91 -2.14 5.23
C MET A 151 -1.73 -0.98 6.21
N VAL A 152 -0.48 -0.62 6.43
CA VAL A 152 -0.09 0.34 7.47
C VAL A 152 0.65 1.50 6.84
N ASN A 153 0.39 2.70 7.34
CA ASN A 153 1.10 3.91 6.97
C ASN A 153 1.59 4.65 8.22
N GLN A 154 2.73 5.31 8.10
CA GLN A 154 3.24 6.28 9.07
C GLN A 154 3.59 7.59 8.36
N PRO A 155 3.29 8.77 8.96
CA PRO A 155 2.58 8.95 10.23
C PRO A 155 1.11 8.51 10.16
N SER A 156 0.60 7.98 11.28
CA SER A 156 -0.78 7.53 11.40
C SER A 156 -1.67 8.57 12.10
N TYR A 157 -2.97 8.33 12.14
CA TYR A 157 -3.96 9.14 12.84
C TYR A 157 -5.00 8.27 13.54
N ASN A 158 -5.63 8.83 14.60
CA ASN A 158 -6.73 8.18 15.27
C ASN A 158 -8.07 8.71 14.74
N PRO A 159 -8.89 7.90 14.06
CA PRO A 159 -10.18 8.34 13.52
C PRO A 159 -11.20 8.77 14.59
N ASN A 160 -10.99 8.38 15.86
CA ASN A 160 -11.82 8.84 16.98
C ASN A 160 -11.47 10.25 17.44
N ASP A 161 -10.24 10.75 17.21
CA ASP A 161 -9.78 12.09 17.56
C ASP A 161 -9.67 12.96 16.31
N ARG A 162 -10.65 13.84 16.12
CA ARG A 162 -10.73 14.77 14.99
C ARG A 162 -10.32 16.21 15.35
N ALA A 163 -9.86 16.44 16.57
CA ALA A 163 -9.47 17.76 17.03
C ALA A 163 -8.19 18.26 16.35
N GLN A 164 -7.32 17.34 15.95
CA GLN A 164 -6.07 17.63 15.25
C GLN A 164 -6.17 17.20 13.78
N PHE A 165 -6.89 17.99 12.98
CA PHE A 165 -6.99 17.76 11.55
C PHE A 165 -5.67 18.08 10.86
N ASP A 166 -4.98 17.04 10.34
CA ASP A 166 -3.83 17.15 9.47
C ASP A 166 -4.05 16.27 8.24
N ALA A 167 -4.42 16.89 7.11
CA ALA A 167 -4.71 16.19 5.86
C ALA A 167 -3.55 15.30 5.40
N SER A 168 -2.31 15.65 5.74
CA SER A 168 -1.13 14.86 5.36
C SER A 168 -1.10 13.49 6.03
N ARG A 169 -1.78 13.33 7.19
CA ARG A 169 -1.84 12.09 7.95
C ARG A 169 -2.97 11.15 7.50
N TYR A 170 -4.03 11.67 6.87
CA TYR A 170 -5.16 10.83 6.44
C TYR A 170 -4.86 10.03 5.19
N ARG A 171 -3.91 10.50 4.37
CA ARG A 171 -3.57 9.87 3.10
C ARG A 171 -3.04 8.46 3.29
N ASN A 172 -3.70 7.49 2.66
CA ASN A 172 -3.22 6.11 2.61
C ASN A 172 -2.09 5.98 1.58
N ARG A 173 -0.85 6.21 2.03
CA ARG A 173 0.35 6.23 1.18
C ARG A 173 0.59 4.91 0.44
N ALA A 174 0.16 3.80 1.03
CA ALA A 174 0.35 2.48 0.41
C ALA A 174 -0.35 2.34 -0.94
N VAL A 175 -1.42 3.12 -1.17
CA VAL A 175 -2.21 3.08 -2.43
C VAL A 175 -2.13 4.37 -3.23
N THR A 176 -1.82 5.52 -2.60
CA THR A 176 -1.82 6.83 -3.27
C THR A 176 -0.44 7.32 -3.68
N ASP A 177 0.61 7.00 -2.89
CA ASP A 177 1.96 7.50 -3.14
C ASP A 177 2.66 6.60 -4.13
N ILE A 178 3.07 7.18 -5.24
CA ILE A 178 3.88 6.52 -6.25
C ILE A 178 5.36 6.82 -6.02
N PHE A 179 6.18 5.83 -6.25
CA PHE A 179 7.63 5.95 -6.11
C PHE A 179 8.39 5.09 -7.11
N GLU A 180 9.61 5.49 -7.41
CA GLU A 180 10.54 4.68 -8.19
C GLU A 180 11.07 3.54 -7.30
N PRO A 181 10.82 2.26 -7.67
CA PRO A 181 11.07 1.12 -6.78
C PRO A 181 12.55 0.75 -6.62
N GLY A 182 13.44 1.37 -7.40
CA GLY A 182 14.83 1.01 -7.40
C GLY A 182 15.03 -0.48 -7.72
N SER A 183 16.03 -1.09 -7.12
CA SER A 183 16.38 -2.49 -7.38
C SER A 183 15.32 -3.52 -7.01
N SER A 184 14.22 -3.15 -6.34
CA SER A 184 13.12 -4.07 -6.07
C SER A 184 12.31 -4.44 -7.32
N ILE A 185 12.52 -3.75 -8.46
CA ILE A 185 11.94 -4.09 -9.77
C ILE A 185 12.68 -5.22 -10.49
N LYS A 186 13.96 -5.47 -10.17
CA LYS A 186 14.82 -6.42 -10.90
C LYS A 186 14.25 -7.84 -11.04
N PRO A 187 13.51 -8.39 -10.07
CA PRO A 187 12.89 -9.69 -10.25
C PRO A 187 11.96 -9.78 -11.47
N PHE A 188 11.25 -8.69 -11.81
CA PHE A 188 10.34 -8.66 -12.94
C PHE A 188 11.06 -8.49 -14.27
N ILE A 189 12.21 -7.81 -14.28
CA ILE A 189 13.11 -7.75 -15.43
C ILE A 189 13.71 -9.13 -15.72
N VAL A 190 14.17 -9.82 -14.69
CA VAL A 190 14.69 -11.18 -14.82
C VAL A 190 13.57 -12.14 -15.23
N ALA A 191 12.34 -11.98 -14.72
CA ALA A 191 11.18 -12.72 -15.17
C ALA A 191 10.98 -12.60 -16.69
N ALA A 192 11.01 -11.38 -17.23
CA ALA A 192 10.90 -11.13 -18.67
C ALA A 192 12.06 -11.77 -19.43
N ALA A 193 13.30 -11.68 -18.92
CA ALA A 193 14.45 -12.30 -19.55
C ALA A 193 14.33 -13.83 -19.62
N LEU A 194 13.85 -14.49 -18.55
CA LEU A 194 13.62 -15.94 -18.54
C LEU A 194 12.46 -16.35 -19.46
N GLU A 195 11.35 -15.59 -19.47
CA GLU A 195 10.20 -15.87 -20.34
C GLU A 195 10.51 -15.63 -21.82
N SER A 196 11.52 -14.83 -22.17
CA SER A 196 11.98 -14.67 -23.55
C SER A 196 12.62 -15.95 -24.13
N GLY A 197 12.98 -16.91 -23.28
CA GLY A 197 13.70 -18.12 -23.64
C GLY A 197 15.19 -17.92 -24.00
N ARG A 198 15.69 -16.67 -23.93
CA ARG A 198 17.10 -16.35 -24.22
C ARG A 198 18.01 -16.60 -23.04
N TYR A 199 17.46 -16.62 -21.82
CA TYR A 199 18.21 -16.69 -20.59
C TYR A 199 17.69 -17.77 -19.66
N GLU A 200 18.58 -18.33 -18.87
CA GLU A 200 18.31 -19.22 -17.74
C GLU A 200 18.99 -18.67 -16.47
N ALA A 201 18.68 -19.23 -15.30
CA ALA A 201 19.26 -18.85 -14.03
C ALA A 201 20.79 -18.85 -14.02
N SER A 202 21.37 -19.80 -14.75
CA SER A 202 22.83 -20.02 -14.88
C SER A 202 23.47 -19.29 -16.06
N SER A 203 22.71 -18.56 -16.89
CA SER A 203 23.28 -17.78 -17.99
C SER A 203 24.26 -16.75 -17.49
N ILE A 204 25.46 -16.73 -18.08
CA ILE A 204 26.56 -15.84 -17.66
C ILE A 204 26.42 -14.50 -18.38
N ILE A 205 26.53 -13.42 -17.63
CA ILE A 205 26.54 -12.05 -18.10
C ILE A 205 27.84 -11.37 -17.64
N ASP A 206 28.66 -10.95 -18.59
CA ASP A 206 29.83 -10.16 -18.28
C ASP A 206 29.41 -8.74 -17.88
N THR A 207 29.72 -8.35 -16.66
CA THR A 207 29.45 -7.02 -16.11
C THR A 207 30.69 -6.12 -16.08
N SER A 208 31.80 -6.61 -16.64
CA SER A 208 33.06 -5.83 -16.72
C SER A 208 32.90 -4.60 -17.62
N PRO A 209 33.58 -3.51 -17.30
CA PRO A 209 34.45 -3.24 -16.16
C PRO A 209 33.71 -2.64 -14.94
N GLY A 210 32.46 -3.02 -14.68
CA GLY A 210 31.62 -2.50 -13.60
C GLY A 210 30.81 -1.25 -13.98
N HIS A 211 30.83 -0.86 -15.25
CA HIS A 211 29.95 0.19 -15.78
C HIS A 211 29.54 -0.13 -17.22
N LEU A 212 28.41 0.45 -17.64
CA LEU A 212 27.85 0.31 -18.99
C LEU A 212 27.53 1.70 -19.55
N ARG A 213 28.05 2.00 -20.74
CA ARG A 213 27.71 3.23 -21.47
C ARG A 213 26.52 3.00 -22.39
N VAL A 214 25.47 3.80 -22.22
CA VAL A 214 24.26 3.74 -23.04
C VAL A 214 23.85 5.16 -23.42
N GLY A 215 23.82 5.49 -24.70
CA GLY A 215 23.31 6.79 -25.17
C GLY A 215 23.95 8.00 -24.51
N GLY A 216 25.26 7.98 -24.25
CA GLY A 216 25.99 9.09 -23.60
C GLY A 216 25.89 9.13 -22.06
N ARG A 217 25.11 8.25 -21.43
CA ARG A 217 25.10 8.07 -19.99
C ARG A 217 25.91 6.86 -19.55
N VAL A 218 26.42 6.91 -18.32
CA VAL A 218 27.14 5.80 -17.69
C VAL A 218 26.28 5.24 -16.58
N ILE A 219 25.93 3.95 -16.71
CA ILE A 219 25.30 3.16 -15.68
C ILE A 219 26.43 2.53 -14.87
N THR A 220 26.48 2.79 -13.58
CA THR A 220 27.52 2.26 -12.71
C THR A 220 26.97 1.17 -11.82
N GLN A 221 27.82 0.20 -11.51
CA GLN A 221 27.63 -0.69 -10.39
C GLN A 221 28.14 -0.02 -9.13
N ASP A 222 27.40 -0.11 -8.03
CA ASP A 222 27.88 0.42 -6.75
C ASP A 222 29.21 -0.25 -6.35
N SER A 223 30.30 0.46 -6.55
CA SER A 223 31.65 0.24 -6.05
C SER A 223 32.46 -1.00 -6.46
N ARG A 224 31.94 -1.99 -7.23
CA ARG A 224 32.73 -3.20 -7.58
C ARG A 224 32.42 -3.70 -8.98
N ASN A 225 33.49 -3.99 -9.73
CA ASN A 225 33.37 -4.85 -10.90
C ASN A 225 33.09 -6.29 -10.44
N LEU A 226 31.97 -6.86 -10.89
CA LEU A 226 31.57 -8.22 -10.55
C LEU A 226 32.08 -9.25 -11.59
N GLY A 227 32.64 -8.78 -12.72
CA GLY A 227 33.11 -9.66 -13.78
C GLY A 227 31.97 -10.43 -14.45
N GLU A 228 32.25 -11.66 -14.81
CA GLU A 228 31.27 -12.61 -15.34
C GLU A 228 30.45 -13.21 -14.18
N ILE A 229 29.14 -12.97 -14.19
CA ILE A 229 28.21 -13.46 -13.15
C ILE A 229 26.99 -14.08 -13.79
N ASP A 230 26.39 -15.07 -13.13
CA ASP A 230 25.12 -15.66 -13.55
C ASP A 230 23.92 -14.74 -13.22
N VAL A 231 22.77 -15.03 -13.82
CA VAL A 231 21.53 -14.26 -13.61
C VAL A 231 21.08 -14.34 -12.14
N THR A 232 21.34 -15.43 -11.43
CA THR A 232 21.09 -15.56 -9.99
C THR A 232 21.88 -14.53 -9.20
N THR A 233 23.15 -14.38 -9.51
CA THR A 233 24.06 -13.40 -8.87
C THR A 233 23.68 -11.97 -9.19
N ILE A 234 23.11 -11.69 -10.40
CA ILE A 234 22.54 -10.36 -10.72
C ILE A 234 21.50 -9.96 -9.68
N LEU A 235 20.59 -10.86 -9.30
CA LEU A 235 19.60 -10.57 -8.25
C LEU A 235 20.22 -10.53 -6.85
N ALA A 236 21.05 -11.50 -6.50
CA ALA A 236 21.64 -11.61 -5.18
C ALA A 236 22.53 -10.39 -4.83
N LYS A 237 23.39 -9.99 -5.76
CA LYS A 237 24.29 -8.81 -5.63
C LYS A 237 23.66 -7.50 -6.09
N SER A 238 22.43 -7.57 -6.62
CA SER A 238 21.71 -6.40 -7.12
C SER A 238 22.43 -5.65 -8.25
N SER A 239 23.04 -6.38 -9.22
CA SER A 239 23.81 -5.77 -10.31
C SER A 239 22.95 -4.87 -11.21
N ASN A 240 23.30 -3.57 -11.29
CA ASN A 240 22.66 -2.63 -12.21
C ASN A 240 23.11 -2.89 -13.64
N VAL A 241 24.40 -3.17 -13.84
CA VAL A 241 24.97 -3.46 -15.17
C VAL A 241 24.37 -4.74 -15.74
N GLY A 242 24.30 -5.81 -14.93
CA GLY A 242 23.70 -7.07 -15.37
C GLY A 242 22.23 -6.92 -15.72
N ALA A 243 21.44 -6.27 -14.87
CA ALA A 243 20.03 -6.02 -15.13
C ALA A 243 19.80 -5.15 -16.39
N ALA A 244 20.60 -4.09 -16.57
CA ALA A 244 20.52 -3.23 -17.74
C ALA A 244 20.87 -3.99 -19.04
N LYS A 245 21.87 -4.86 -19.03
CA LYS A 245 22.22 -5.70 -20.17
C LYS A 245 21.07 -6.65 -20.54
N LEU A 246 20.46 -7.33 -19.54
CA LEU A 246 19.29 -8.16 -19.77
C LEU A 246 18.13 -7.37 -20.39
N ALA A 247 17.82 -6.19 -19.85
CA ALA A 247 16.72 -5.37 -20.36
C ALA A 247 16.98 -4.86 -21.79
N LEU A 248 18.20 -4.45 -22.10
CA LEU A 248 18.57 -3.93 -23.42
C LEU A 248 18.57 -5.00 -24.52
N ASP A 249 18.74 -6.27 -24.16
CA ASP A 249 18.65 -7.40 -25.10
C ASP A 249 17.21 -7.81 -25.41
N LEU A 250 16.24 -7.33 -24.63
CA LEU A 250 14.83 -7.59 -24.86
C LEU A 250 14.21 -6.52 -25.78
N ASP A 251 13.26 -6.96 -26.59
CA ASP A 251 12.39 -6.03 -27.33
C ASP A 251 11.62 -5.14 -26.36
N GLN A 252 11.47 -3.84 -26.69
CA GLN A 252 10.86 -2.85 -25.82
C GLN A 252 9.40 -3.15 -25.52
N GLU A 253 8.63 -3.55 -26.53
CA GLU A 253 7.22 -3.90 -26.39
C GLU A 253 7.06 -5.16 -25.55
N PHE A 254 7.92 -6.16 -25.74
CA PHE A 254 7.92 -7.38 -24.94
C PHE A 254 8.22 -7.08 -23.46
N LEU A 255 9.23 -6.25 -23.19
CA LEU A 255 9.57 -5.86 -21.82
C LEU A 255 8.44 -5.06 -21.16
N TRP A 256 7.89 -4.09 -21.89
CA TRP A 256 6.75 -3.30 -21.44
C TRP A 256 5.53 -4.16 -21.11
N SER A 257 5.17 -5.04 -22.05
CA SER A 257 4.05 -5.97 -21.87
C SER A 257 4.26 -6.88 -20.66
N SER A 258 5.48 -7.38 -20.47
CA SER A 258 5.84 -8.20 -19.32
C SER A 258 5.65 -7.45 -18.01
N LEU A 259 6.19 -6.24 -17.88
CA LEU A 259 6.03 -5.40 -16.69
C LEU A 259 4.55 -5.04 -16.43
N SER A 260 3.82 -4.69 -17.48
CA SER A 260 2.39 -4.37 -17.40
C SER A 260 1.54 -5.55 -16.92
N LYS A 261 1.86 -6.79 -17.33
CA LYS A 261 1.21 -8.02 -16.85
C LYS A 261 1.43 -8.24 -15.36
N PHE A 262 2.57 -7.86 -14.80
CA PHE A 262 2.81 -7.86 -13.35
C PHE A 262 2.01 -6.79 -12.59
N GLY A 263 1.28 -5.91 -13.28
CA GLY A 263 0.49 -4.83 -12.68
C GLY A 263 1.19 -3.48 -12.64
N ILE A 264 2.43 -3.36 -13.16
CA ILE A 264 3.12 -2.08 -13.21
C ILE A 264 2.39 -1.14 -14.19
N GLY A 265 2.05 0.06 -13.74
CA GLY A 265 1.29 1.02 -14.53
C GLY A 265 -0.23 0.72 -14.63
N ARG A 266 -0.77 -0.16 -13.78
CA ARG A 266 -2.19 -0.53 -13.71
C ARG A 266 -2.72 -0.46 -12.30
N LEU A 267 -4.02 -0.25 -12.12
CA LEU A 267 -4.70 -0.41 -10.83
C LEU A 267 -4.63 -1.88 -10.38
N THR A 268 -4.67 -2.11 -9.07
CA THR A 268 -4.65 -3.47 -8.50
C THR A 268 -6.04 -4.10 -8.42
N ASP A 269 -7.06 -3.34 -8.80
CA ASP A 269 -8.48 -3.70 -8.69
C ASP A 269 -8.95 -3.86 -7.22
N SER A 270 -8.25 -3.24 -6.28
CA SER A 270 -8.59 -3.30 -4.86
C SER A 270 -9.91 -2.59 -4.52
N GLY A 271 -10.37 -1.68 -5.39
CA GLY A 271 -11.51 -0.80 -5.14
C GLY A 271 -11.25 0.24 -4.04
N PHE A 272 -10.02 0.36 -3.54
CA PHE A 272 -9.73 1.33 -2.48
C PHE A 272 -9.71 2.77 -3.02
N PRO A 273 -10.37 3.74 -2.34
CA PRO A 273 -10.47 5.10 -2.84
C PRO A 273 -9.11 5.77 -3.00
N GLY A 274 -8.95 6.48 -4.13
CA GLY A 274 -7.72 7.21 -4.42
C GLY A 274 -6.53 6.35 -4.86
N GLU A 275 -6.74 5.07 -5.20
CA GLU A 275 -5.69 4.21 -5.72
C GLU A 275 -5.03 4.80 -6.97
N SER A 276 -3.70 4.80 -6.99
CA SER A 276 -2.90 5.24 -8.14
C SER A 276 -2.41 4.07 -8.97
N ALA A 277 -2.51 4.19 -10.29
CA ALA A 277 -1.98 3.21 -11.24
C ALA A 277 -0.44 3.21 -11.34
N GLY A 278 0.26 4.14 -10.70
CA GLY A 278 1.70 4.33 -10.95
C GLY A 278 1.97 4.83 -12.37
N VAL A 279 3.19 4.67 -12.84
CA VAL A 279 3.60 5.10 -14.19
C VAL A 279 4.46 4.03 -14.86
N LEU A 280 4.05 3.59 -16.03
CA LEU A 280 4.85 2.82 -16.98
C LEU A 280 4.63 3.43 -18.36
N ASN A 281 5.58 4.25 -18.80
CA ASN A 281 5.46 4.97 -20.06
C ASN A 281 5.39 4.02 -21.27
N ASP A 282 4.75 4.48 -22.35
CA ASP A 282 4.65 3.77 -23.61
C ASP A 282 6.05 3.41 -24.15
N PRO A 283 6.28 2.16 -24.54
CA PRO A 283 7.57 1.67 -25.02
C PRO A 283 8.08 2.40 -26.28
N GLN A 284 7.18 2.93 -27.12
CA GLN A 284 7.56 3.71 -28.30
C GLN A 284 8.33 5.00 -27.94
N ASN A 285 8.19 5.47 -26.72
CA ASN A 285 8.89 6.65 -26.20
C ASN A 285 10.23 6.30 -25.51
N TRP A 286 10.57 5.02 -25.42
CA TRP A 286 11.81 4.62 -24.75
C TRP A 286 13.04 4.85 -25.62
N ARG A 287 13.99 5.59 -25.08
CA ARG A 287 15.35 5.59 -25.60
C ARG A 287 16.13 4.45 -24.93
N PRO A 288 17.22 3.97 -25.54
CA PRO A 288 18.02 2.91 -24.93
C PRO A 288 18.43 3.17 -23.48
N VAL A 289 18.73 4.44 -23.15
CA VAL A 289 19.01 4.85 -21.76
C VAL A 289 17.78 4.65 -20.84
N GLY A 290 16.59 4.99 -21.32
CA GLY A 290 15.33 4.80 -20.58
C GLY A 290 15.09 3.33 -20.29
N GLN A 291 15.19 2.46 -21.32
CA GLN A 291 15.06 1.01 -21.16
C GLN A 291 16.09 0.43 -20.17
N ALA A 292 17.34 0.89 -20.25
CA ALA A 292 18.39 0.46 -19.33
C ALA A 292 18.12 0.91 -17.89
N THR A 293 17.59 2.14 -17.66
CA THR A 293 17.32 2.65 -16.32
C THR A 293 16.09 2.00 -15.67
N LEU A 294 15.09 1.61 -16.48
CA LEU A 294 13.94 0.82 -16.02
C LEU A 294 14.39 -0.48 -15.34
N ALA A 295 15.47 -1.10 -15.85
CA ALA A 295 15.98 -2.36 -15.32
C ALA A 295 16.38 -2.33 -13.84
N TYR A 296 16.68 -1.14 -13.32
CA TYR A 296 17.00 -0.96 -11.90
C TYR A 296 16.11 0.07 -11.20
N GLY A 297 14.91 0.29 -11.79
CA GLY A 297 13.77 0.92 -11.14
C GLY A 297 13.71 2.43 -11.20
N TYR A 298 14.29 3.06 -12.26
CA TYR A 298 14.13 4.48 -12.54
C TYR A 298 13.35 4.70 -13.85
N GLY A 299 12.55 5.76 -13.90
CA GLY A 299 11.72 6.09 -15.06
C GLY A 299 10.39 5.35 -15.12
N LEU A 300 10.06 4.59 -14.09
CA LEU A 300 8.73 4.04 -13.79
C LEU A 300 8.38 4.33 -12.34
N SER A 301 7.11 4.27 -11.98
CA SER A 301 6.71 4.37 -10.58
C SER A 301 5.59 3.42 -10.24
N VAL A 302 5.56 2.99 -8.98
CA VAL A 302 4.58 2.04 -8.42
C VAL A 302 4.10 2.52 -7.07
N THR A 303 2.95 2.00 -6.61
CA THR A 303 2.54 2.07 -5.23
C THR A 303 3.05 0.86 -4.43
N SER A 304 3.02 0.94 -3.10
CA SER A 304 3.36 -0.21 -2.26
C SER A 304 2.44 -1.40 -2.51
N LEU A 305 1.15 -1.14 -2.76
CA LEU A 305 0.15 -2.18 -3.05
C LEU A 305 0.43 -2.87 -4.39
N GLN A 306 0.71 -2.10 -5.45
CA GLN A 306 1.10 -2.66 -6.75
C GLN A 306 2.34 -3.54 -6.65
N LEU A 307 3.37 -3.06 -5.94
CA LEU A 307 4.59 -3.83 -5.76
C LEU A 307 4.32 -5.13 -4.97
N ALA A 308 3.46 -5.10 -3.95
CA ALA A 308 3.04 -6.29 -3.21
C ALA A 308 2.30 -7.29 -4.12
N GLN A 309 1.38 -6.83 -4.96
CA GLN A 309 0.68 -7.69 -5.94
C GLN A 309 1.68 -8.31 -6.92
N ALA A 310 2.65 -7.55 -7.43
CA ALA A 310 3.66 -8.07 -8.34
C ALA A 310 4.53 -9.17 -7.67
N TYR A 311 4.93 -9.00 -6.41
CA TYR A 311 5.62 -10.05 -5.65
C TYR A 311 4.72 -11.24 -5.36
N ALA A 312 3.41 -11.04 -5.16
CA ALA A 312 2.45 -12.13 -4.97
C ALA A 312 2.36 -13.04 -6.21
N VAL A 313 2.53 -12.50 -7.42
CA VAL A 313 2.63 -13.30 -8.65
C VAL A 313 3.78 -14.30 -8.58
N LEU A 314 4.96 -13.85 -8.11
CA LEU A 314 6.14 -14.72 -7.98
C LEU A 314 5.93 -15.77 -6.88
N ALA A 315 5.33 -15.37 -5.76
CA ALA A 315 4.99 -16.26 -4.66
C ALA A 315 3.96 -17.32 -5.06
N ALA A 316 2.98 -16.97 -5.88
CA ALA A 316 1.87 -17.82 -6.36
C ALA A 316 2.20 -18.63 -7.62
N ASP A 317 3.45 -19.06 -7.82
CA ASP A 317 3.88 -19.83 -9.00
C ASP A 317 3.52 -19.18 -10.34
N GLY A 318 3.56 -17.85 -10.41
CA GLY A 318 3.37 -17.08 -11.63
C GLY A 318 1.93 -16.70 -11.95
N VAL A 319 1.03 -16.72 -10.97
CA VAL A 319 -0.39 -16.37 -11.12
C VAL A 319 -0.70 -15.06 -10.41
N ARG A 320 -1.37 -14.15 -11.10
CA ARG A 320 -1.89 -12.90 -10.52
C ARG A 320 -3.34 -13.09 -10.08
N ARG A 321 -3.65 -12.59 -8.90
CA ARG A 321 -5.00 -12.46 -8.36
C ARG A 321 -5.36 -11.00 -8.16
N PRO A 322 -6.64 -10.62 -8.27
CA PRO A 322 -7.09 -9.29 -7.85
C PRO A 322 -6.82 -9.10 -6.36
N VAL A 323 -6.52 -7.88 -5.98
CA VAL A 323 -6.36 -7.52 -4.56
C VAL A 323 -7.73 -7.28 -3.94
N SER A 324 -7.97 -7.78 -2.73
CA SER A 324 -9.23 -7.55 -2.01
C SER A 324 -9.00 -6.94 -0.64
N MET A 325 -9.77 -5.90 -0.32
CA MET A 325 -9.88 -5.32 1.02
C MET A 325 -10.98 -5.98 1.85
N ILE A 326 -11.79 -6.82 1.22
CA ILE A 326 -12.92 -7.53 1.81
C ILE A 326 -12.57 -9.00 1.84
N MET A 327 -13.00 -9.67 2.92
CA MET A 327 -12.88 -11.11 3.07
C MET A 327 -13.56 -11.82 1.90
N VAL A 328 -12.86 -12.76 1.29
CA VAL A 328 -13.36 -13.59 0.19
C VAL A 328 -13.63 -15.00 0.69
N ASP A 329 -14.76 -15.58 0.29
CA ASP A 329 -15.15 -16.93 0.73
C ASP A 329 -14.36 -18.02 -0.03
N GLU A 330 -14.00 -17.74 -1.28
CA GLU A 330 -13.22 -18.65 -2.14
C GLU A 330 -12.13 -17.86 -2.88
N PRO A 331 -10.95 -18.48 -3.16
CA PRO A 331 -9.90 -17.84 -3.94
C PRO A 331 -10.44 -17.32 -5.29
N PRO A 332 -10.21 -16.07 -5.65
CA PRO A 332 -10.70 -15.49 -6.90
C PRO A 332 -10.02 -16.13 -8.11
N SER A 333 -10.63 -15.95 -9.30
CA SER A 333 -10.02 -16.35 -10.56
C SER A 333 -8.63 -15.72 -10.70
N ALA A 334 -7.69 -16.49 -11.22
CA ALA A 334 -6.30 -16.10 -11.31
C ALA A 334 -5.83 -16.10 -12.77
N GLU A 335 -5.00 -15.10 -13.12
CA GLU A 335 -4.40 -14.97 -14.45
C GLU A 335 -2.94 -15.43 -14.42
N ARG A 336 -2.53 -16.29 -15.36
CA ARG A 336 -1.12 -16.67 -15.47
C ARG A 336 -0.31 -15.57 -16.15
N ILE A 337 0.69 -15.08 -15.45
CA ILE A 337 1.56 -13.99 -15.89
C ILE A 337 2.89 -14.54 -16.41
N VAL A 338 3.46 -15.49 -15.69
CA VAL A 338 4.70 -16.18 -16.09
C VAL A 338 4.55 -17.69 -15.90
N SER A 339 5.41 -18.46 -16.55
CA SER A 339 5.44 -19.89 -16.41
C SER A 339 5.80 -20.32 -14.98
N VAL A 340 5.34 -21.51 -14.58
CA VAL A 340 5.71 -22.12 -13.28
C VAL A 340 7.23 -22.28 -13.17
N LYS A 341 7.90 -22.61 -14.29
CA LYS A 341 9.36 -22.77 -14.37
C LYS A 341 10.05 -21.45 -13.97
N THR A 342 9.65 -20.34 -14.58
CA THR A 342 10.18 -19.00 -14.29
C THR A 342 9.91 -18.58 -12.86
N ALA A 343 8.68 -18.73 -12.36
CA ALA A 343 8.34 -18.37 -10.98
C ALA A 343 9.17 -19.14 -9.97
N ARG A 344 9.37 -20.45 -10.14
CA ARG A 344 10.20 -21.29 -9.27
C ARG A 344 11.68 -20.91 -9.33
N ALA A 345 12.20 -20.62 -10.52
CA ALA A 345 13.56 -20.12 -10.66
C ALA A 345 13.75 -18.82 -9.89
N LEU A 346 12.82 -17.87 -10.02
CA LEU A 346 12.85 -16.60 -9.29
C LEU A 346 12.72 -16.76 -7.78
N LYS A 347 11.92 -17.70 -7.27
CA LYS A 347 11.86 -18.01 -5.83
C LYS A 347 13.26 -18.35 -5.28
N ASN A 348 13.98 -19.24 -5.98
CA ASN A 348 15.34 -19.64 -5.57
C ASN A 348 16.35 -18.47 -5.67
N MET A 349 16.27 -17.66 -6.74
CA MET A 349 17.12 -16.48 -6.89
C MET A 349 16.86 -15.43 -5.81
N LEU A 350 15.60 -15.20 -5.45
CA LEU A 350 15.21 -14.26 -4.41
C LEU A 350 15.56 -14.76 -3.01
N GLU A 351 15.58 -16.07 -2.79
CA GLU A 351 16.12 -16.65 -1.58
C GLU A 351 17.63 -16.41 -1.47
N ALA A 352 18.37 -16.57 -2.58
CA ALA A 352 19.80 -16.22 -2.61
C ALA A 352 20.04 -14.72 -2.30
N ALA A 353 19.12 -13.83 -2.68
CA ALA A 353 19.22 -12.40 -2.39
C ALA A 353 19.01 -12.08 -0.88
N VAL A 354 18.38 -12.96 -0.10
CA VAL A 354 18.22 -12.84 1.36
C VAL A 354 19.33 -13.59 2.13
N SER A 355 20.08 -14.47 1.46
CA SER A 355 21.18 -15.21 2.07
C SER A 355 22.36 -14.29 2.48
N PRO A 356 23.36 -14.80 3.20
CA PRO A 356 24.55 -14.03 3.59
C PRO A 356 25.32 -13.39 2.43
N ILE A 357 25.21 -13.94 1.23
CA ILE A 357 25.83 -13.35 0.04
C ILE A 357 24.98 -12.25 -0.60
N GLY A 358 23.72 -12.14 -0.21
CA GLY A 358 22.74 -11.20 -0.76
C GLY A 358 22.70 -9.84 -0.04
N THR A 359 21.86 -8.94 -0.57
CA THR A 359 21.67 -7.59 -0.01
C THR A 359 20.55 -7.55 1.04
N GLY A 360 19.74 -8.60 1.15
CA GLY A 360 18.53 -8.67 2.00
C GLY A 360 18.71 -9.51 3.27
N GLN A 361 19.94 -9.79 3.71
CA GLN A 361 20.22 -10.69 4.83
C GLN A 361 19.41 -10.37 6.10
N ARG A 362 19.12 -9.10 6.38
CA ARG A 362 18.35 -8.69 7.57
C ARG A 362 16.86 -9.05 7.53
N ALA A 363 16.35 -9.57 6.41
CA ALA A 363 15.00 -10.11 6.30
C ALA A 363 14.94 -11.61 6.68
N THR A 364 16.03 -12.23 7.11
CA THR A 364 16.02 -13.63 7.53
C THR A 364 15.16 -13.83 8.77
N ILE A 365 14.36 -14.90 8.76
CA ILE A 365 13.49 -15.31 9.87
C ILE A 365 13.95 -16.69 10.34
N ASN A 366 14.17 -16.83 11.63
CA ASN A 366 14.55 -18.12 12.19
C ASN A 366 13.52 -19.20 11.85
N HIS A 367 13.99 -20.35 11.38
CA HIS A 367 13.18 -21.52 10.98
C HIS A 367 12.34 -21.34 9.71
N PHE A 368 12.38 -20.17 9.05
CA PHE A 368 11.67 -19.95 7.80
C PHE A 368 12.62 -19.54 6.68
N ARG A 369 12.44 -20.13 5.51
CA ARG A 369 13.09 -19.67 4.29
C ARG A 369 12.35 -18.47 3.74
N VAL A 370 13.07 -17.40 3.49
CA VAL A 370 12.55 -16.12 2.98
C VAL A 370 13.12 -15.85 1.61
N ALA A 371 12.28 -15.38 0.70
CA ALA A 371 12.69 -14.86 -0.60
C ALA A 371 12.29 -13.40 -0.73
N GLY A 372 13.19 -12.54 -1.20
CA GLY A 372 12.89 -11.13 -1.33
C GLY A 372 13.99 -10.33 -1.98
N LYS A 373 13.74 -9.05 -2.19
CA LYS A 373 14.66 -8.12 -2.83
C LYS A 373 14.62 -6.75 -2.18
N THR A 374 15.81 -6.21 -1.90
CA THR A 374 16.00 -4.83 -1.46
C THR A 374 15.93 -3.87 -2.63
N GLY A 375 15.40 -2.68 -2.39
CA GLY A 375 15.47 -1.52 -3.25
C GLY A 375 15.99 -0.32 -2.47
N THR A 376 16.77 0.51 -3.15
CA THR A 376 17.17 1.83 -2.66
C THR A 376 17.18 2.75 -3.87
N ALA A 377 16.39 3.80 -3.82
CA ALA A 377 16.29 4.77 -4.91
C ALA A 377 16.53 6.19 -4.40
N TRP A 378 17.18 7.01 -5.21
CA TRP A 378 17.22 8.45 -4.99
C TRP A 378 15.84 9.05 -5.29
N LYS A 379 15.44 10.03 -4.52
CA LYS A 379 14.19 10.74 -4.79
C LYS A 379 14.39 11.82 -5.85
N ALA A 380 13.49 11.86 -6.80
CA ALA A 380 13.39 12.96 -7.74
C ALA A 380 12.99 14.25 -7.02
N GLY A 381 13.52 15.37 -7.45
CA GLY A 381 13.25 16.70 -6.95
C GLY A 381 13.44 17.76 -8.02
N VAL A 382 13.29 19.03 -7.65
CA VAL A 382 13.57 20.15 -8.55
C VAL A 382 15.05 20.12 -8.95
N GLY A 383 15.32 19.99 -10.25
CA GLY A 383 16.69 19.91 -10.79
C GLY A 383 17.25 18.49 -10.93
N GLY A 384 16.49 17.43 -10.66
CA GLY A 384 16.89 16.04 -10.85
C GLY A 384 16.84 15.21 -9.56
N TYR A 385 17.65 14.16 -9.48
CA TYR A 385 17.71 13.30 -8.31
C TYR A 385 18.51 13.93 -7.16
N SER A 386 17.92 13.93 -5.97
CA SER A 386 18.59 14.36 -4.73
C SER A 386 19.64 13.33 -4.32
N LYS A 387 20.82 13.78 -3.89
CA LYS A 387 21.90 12.89 -3.45
C LYS A 387 21.81 12.51 -1.96
N ASP A 388 20.89 13.13 -1.23
CA ASP A 388 20.73 13.02 0.22
C ASP A 388 19.33 12.52 0.65
N ARG A 389 18.40 12.33 -0.31
CA ARG A 389 17.06 11.82 -0.03
C ARG A 389 16.85 10.49 -0.73
N TYR A 390 16.57 9.49 0.05
CA TYR A 390 16.43 8.11 -0.39
C TYR A 390 15.04 7.55 -0.11
N LEU A 391 14.67 6.58 -0.89
CA LEU A 391 13.59 5.68 -0.61
C LEU A 391 14.18 4.28 -0.41
N ALA A 392 13.90 3.66 0.71
CA ALA A 392 14.35 2.32 1.05
C ALA A 392 13.17 1.36 0.96
N VAL A 393 13.34 0.26 0.23
CA VAL A 393 12.29 -0.70 -0.06
C VAL A 393 12.77 -2.12 0.24
N PHE A 394 11.89 -2.96 0.76
CA PHE A 394 12.03 -4.40 0.73
C PHE A 394 10.71 -5.03 0.30
N GLY A 395 10.75 -5.93 -0.68
CA GLY A 395 9.62 -6.77 -1.08
C GLY A 395 10.00 -8.23 -1.01
N GLY A 396 9.16 -9.07 -0.42
CA GLY A 396 9.46 -10.48 -0.26
C GLY A 396 8.26 -11.32 0.16
N PHE A 397 8.49 -12.61 0.34
CA PHE A 397 7.47 -13.58 0.73
C PHE A 397 8.07 -14.74 1.54
N ALA A 398 7.24 -15.35 2.34
CA ALA A 398 7.58 -16.50 3.18
C ALA A 398 6.36 -17.41 3.41
N PRO A 399 6.60 -18.73 3.73
CA PRO A 399 7.84 -19.49 3.52
C PRO A 399 8.10 -19.76 2.03
N VAL A 400 9.34 -19.89 1.58
CA VAL A 400 9.67 -20.09 0.13
C VAL A 400 9.06 -21.36 -0.43
N ALA A 401 9.04 -22.45 0.35
CA ALA A 401 8.54 -23.76 -0.13
C ALA A 401 7.04 -23.74 -0.44
N ASN A 402 6.25 -23.01 0.34
CA ASN A 402 4.80 -22.85 0.15
C ASN A 402 4.43 -21.43 0.63
N PRO A 403 4.62 -20.42 -0.22
CA PRO A 403 4.41 -19.02 0.19
C PRO A 403 2.97 -18.78 0.65
N LYS A 404 2.83 -18.18 1.82
CA LYS A 404 1.54 -17.79 2.39
C LYS A 404 1.37 -16.29 2.44
N LEU A 405 2.43 -15.57 2.77
CA LEU A 405 2.42 -14.14 2.94
C LEU A 405 3.41 -13.46 1.99
N VAL A 406 2.98 -12.38 1.41
CA VAL A 406 3.84 -11.40 0.73
C VAL A 406 3.83 -10.14 1.56
N ALA A 407 4.99 -9.53 1.76
CA ALA A 407 5.06 -8.22 2.38
C ALA A 407 5.95 -7.27 1.57
N VAL A 408 5.52 -6.01 1.48
CA VAL A 408 6.31 -4.91 0.96
C VAL A 408 6.42 -3.83 2.02
N VAL A 409 7.64 -3.42 2.29
CA VAL A 409 8.01 -2.37 3.25
C VAL A 409 8.65 -1.22 2.49
N VAL A 410 8.16 -0.01 2.71
CA VAL A 410 8.71 1.23 2.15
C VAL A 410 9.01 2.21 3.27
N ILE A 411 10.25 2.66 3.35
CA ILE A 411 10.71 3.69 4.29
C ILE A 411 11.16 4.91 3.48
N ASN A 412 10.49 6.01 3.68
CA ASN A 412 10.68 7.23 2.91
C ASN A 412 11.55 8.22 3.68
N GLU A 413 12.64 8.65 3.04
CA GLU A 413 13.62 9.61 3.57
C GLU A 413 14.12 9.23 4.98
N PRO A 414 14.75 8.05 5.16
CA PRO A 414 15.47 7.76 6.40
C PRO A 414 16.64 8.73 6.56
N ARG A 415 16.79 9.32 7.75
CA ARG A 415 17.79 10.35 8.07
C ARG A 415 18.70 9.96 9.24
N GLY A 416 18.49 8.78 9.82
CA GLY A 416 19.25 8.26 10.98
C GLY A 416 20.63 7.67 10.64
N GLY A 417 21.18 7.97 9.44
CA GLY A 417 22.50 7.49 9.01
C GLY A 417 22.45 6.27 8.08
N ALA A 418 21.56 5.31 8.31
CA ALA A 418 21.32 4.20 7.38
C ALA A 418 20.21 4.56 6.40
N TYR A 419 20.38 4.19 5.12
CA TYR A 419 19.41 4.48 4.06
C TYR A 419 19.21 3.33 3.07
N TYR A 420 19.98 2.27 3.13
CA TYR A 420 19.79 1.11 2.27
C TYR A 420 18.55 0.30 2.66
N GLY A 421 17.81 -0.17 1.66
CA GLY A 421 16.63 -1.01 1.89
C GLY A 421 16.94 -2.26 2.72
N GLY A 422 18.15 -2.82 2.58
CA GLY A 422 18.63 -3.93 3.41
C GLY A 422 18.81 -3.59 4.88
N ASP A 423 19.08 -2.32 5.21
CA ASP A 423 19.35 -1.88 6.57
C ASP A 423 18.10 -1.40 7.31
N VAL A 424 17.19 -0.69 6.59
CA VAL A 424 16.07 0.01 7.24
C VAL A 424 14.70 -0.58 6.90
N ALA A 425 14.52 -1.21 5.73
CA ALA A 425 13.25 -1.80 5.32
C ALA A 425 13.19 -3.32 5.57
N ALA A 426 14.27 -4.06 5.26
CA ALA A 426 14.35 -5.50 5.45
C ALA A 426 14.11 -5.97 6.91
N PRO A 427 14.56 -5.26 7.96
CA PRO A 427 14.27 -5.65 9.34
C PRO A 427 12.80 -5.55 9.76
N VAL A 428 11.99 -4.83 9.02
CA VAL A 428 10.54 -4.68 9.28
C VAL A 428 9.75 -5.86 8.71
N PHE A 429 10.29 -6.50 7.65
CA PHE A 429 9.68 -7.68 7.03
C PHE A 429 9.68 -8.88 7.98
#